data_a2ca7a7159561ec90911f9f37f322466
#
_entry.id   a2ca7a7159561ec90911f9f37f322466
#
_cell.length_a   1.000
_cell.length_b   1.000
_cell.length_c   1.000
_cell.angle_alpha   90.00
_cell.angle_beta   90.00
_cell.angle_gamma   90.00
#
_symmetry.space_group_name_H-M   'P 1'
#
loop_
_entity.id
_entity.type
_entity.pdbx_description
1 polymer ?
#
loop_
_entity_poly.entity_id
_entity_poly.type
_entity_poly.pdbx_seq_one_letter_code
_entity_poly.pdbx_strand_id
1 'polypeptide(L)'
;MANEKIILGIDPGTTIMGFGLIRVVGKKMEFIQMNELLLQKYSDPYTKLKLIFERTIELIDTYHPDEIAIEAPFFGKNVQSMLKLGRAQGVAMAAGLSRQIPITEYLPKKIKMAITGNGNASKEQVARMLQSVLGLKTLPKNLDSTDGLAAAVCHFYNEGRVEVGKSYTGWSAFVKQNSQRVKK
;
A
#
# COMPACT_ATOMS: atom_id res chain seq x y z
N MET A 1 -15.45 -3.52 23.45
CA MET A 1 -15.09 -2.27 22.76
C MET A 1 -14.76 -2.63 21.32
N ALA A 2 -15.21 -1.88 20.33
CA ALA A 2 -14.82 -2.12 18.94
C ALA A 2 -13.31 -1.93 18.81
N ASN A 3 -12.63 -2.89 18.16
CA ASN A 3 -11.20 -2.79 17.94
C ASN A 3 -10.96 -1.63 16.95
N GLU A 4 -10.26 -0.61 17.42
CA GLU A 4 -9.89 0.57 16.61
C GLU A 4 -8.42 0.49 16.27
N LYS A 5 -8.06 0.78 15.02
CA LYS A 5 -6.66 0.86 14.57
C LYS A 5 -6.49 1.85 13.43
N ILE A 6 -5.27 2.32 13.26
CA ILE A 6 -4.86 3.22 12.18
C ILE A 6 -3.90 2.48 11.24
N ILE A 7 -4.14 2.59 9.94
CA ILE A 7 -3.29 2.02 8.91
C ILE A 7 -2.67 3.16 8.11
N LEU A 8 -1.34 3.17 8.02
CA LEU A 8 -0.58 4.06 7.14
C LEU A 8 -0.25 3.32 5.85
N GLY A 9 -0.77 3.82 4.74
CA GLY A 9 -0.42 3.34 3.41
C GLY A 9 0.63 4.22 2.77
N ILE A 10 1.59 3.60 2.09
CA ILE A 10 2.72 4.26 1.44
C ILE A 10 2.86 3.74 0.01
N ASP A 11 2.92 4.66 -0.95
CA ASP A 11 3.38 4.40 -2.32
C ASP A 11 4.78 5.01 -2.51
N PRO A 12 5.84 4.18 -2.53
CA PRO A 12 7.21 4.66 -2.63
C PRO A 12 7.51 5.31 -3.99
N GLY A 13 8.08 6.50 -3.96
CA GLY A 13 8.50 7.22 -5.15
C GLY A 13 9.79 8.03 -4.96
N THR A 14 10.52 8.30 -6.03
CA THR A 14 11.73 9.14 -6.03
C THR A 14 11.50 10.54 -6.60
N THR A 15 10.34 10.77 -7.16
CA THR A 15 9.84 12.05 -7.69
C THR A 15 8.69 12.57 -6.85
N ILE A 16 7.73 11.70 -6.61
CA ILE A 16 6.58 11.92 -5.76
C ILE A 16 6.40 10.65 -4.94
N MET A 17 6.11 10.78 -3.67
CA MET A 17 5.80 9.68 -2.77
C MET A 17 4.43 9.92 -2.16
N GLY A 18 3.53 8.95 -2.28
CA GLY A 18 2.16 9.04 -1.78
C GLY A 18 2.01 8.46 -0.38
N PHE A 19 1.20 9.12 0.44
CA PHE A 19 0.83 8.65 1.79
C PHE A 19 -0.68 8.72 1.96
N GLY A 20 -1.26 7.74 2.64
CA GLY A 20 -2.66 7.74 3.00
C GLY A 20 -2.90 7.10 4.35
N LEU A 21 -3.80 7.66 5.14
CA LEU A 21 -4.17 7.15 6.47
C LEU A 21 -5.66 6.89 6.53
N ILE A 22 -6.00 5.74 7.05
CA ILE A 22 -7.37 5.37 7.39
C ILE A 22 -7.45 4.92 8.85
N ARG A 23 -8.58 5.19 9.47
CA ARG A 23 -8.98 4.59 10.75
C ARG A 23 -9.92 3.43 10.47
N VAL A 24 -9.72 2.34 11.16
CA VAL A 24 -10.59 1.16 11.11
C VAL A 24 -11.31 1.04 12.44
N VAL A 25 -12.63 1.03 12.42
CA VAL A 25 -13.47 0.82 13.61
C VAL A 25 -14.39 -0.37 13.35
N GLY A 26 -14.04 -1.51 13.90
CA GLY A 26 -14.71 -2.78 13.61
C GLY A 26 -14.58 -3.16 12.12
N LYS A 27 -15.66 -3.08 11.35
CA LYS A 27 -15.69 -3.38 9.90
C LYS A 27 -15.80 -2.12 9.02
N LYS A 28 -15.66 -0.94 9.58
CA LYS A 28 -15.76 0.32 8.84
C LYS A 28 -14.42 1.00 8.72
N MET A 29 -14.17 1.61 7.55
CA MET A 29 -13.04 2.48 7.30
C MET A 29 -13.48 3.94 7.37
N GLU A 30 -12.66 4.77 7.98
CA GLU A 30 -12.80 6.22 7.99
C GLU A 30 -11.55 6.85 7.40
N PHE A 31 -11.72 7.78 6.48
CA PHE A 31 -10.62 8.54 5.91
C PHE A 31 -10.06 9.53 6.95
N ILE A 32 -8.74 9.51 7.16
CA ILE A 32 -8.04 10.50 7.98
C ILE A 32 -7.44 11.56 7.07
N GLN A 33 -6.49 11.16 6.23
CA GLN A 33 -5.84 12.06 5.27
C GLN A 33 -5.14 11.28 4.16
N MET A 34 -4.83 12.01 3.09
CA MET A 34 -3.87 11.62 2.07
C MET A 34 -3.03 12.84 1.70
N ASN A 35 -1.77 12.63 1.40
CA ASN A 35 -0.88 13.66 0.89
C ASN A 35 0.30 13.08 0.12
N GLU A 36 1.09 13.96 -0.46
CA GLU A 36 2.25 13.59 -1.25
C GLU A 36 3.49 14.34 -0.76
N LEU A 37 4.64 13.71 -0.90
CA LEU A 37 5.95 14.30 -0.71
C LEU A 37 6.58 14.56 -2.07
N LEU A 38 6.72 15.83 -2.43
CA LEU A 38 7.29 16.26 -3.71
C LEU A 38 8.82 16.28 -3.62
N LEU A 39 9.46 15.31 -4.27
CA LEU A 39 10.91 15.10 -4.26
C LEU A 39 11.60 15.56 -5.56
N GLN A 40 10.83 15.90 -6.58
CA GLN A 40 11.36 16.29 -7.91
C GLN A 40 12.25 17.54 -7.87
N LYS A 41 12.02 18.45 -6.92
CA LYS A 41 12.80 19.70 -6.76
C LYS A 41 14.20 19.48 -6.19
N TYR A 42 14.50 18.29 -5.69
CA TYR A 42 15.80 17.96 -5.12
C TYR A 42 16.60 17.13 -6.11
N SER A 43 17.83 17.55 -6.42
CA SER A 43 18.74 16.81 -7.32
C SER A 43 19.51 15.72 -6.58
N ASP A 44 19.91 16.00 -5.33
CA ASP A 44 20.68 15.06 -4.53
C ASP A 44 19.84 13.88 -4.03
N PRO A 45 20.24 12.63 -4.34
CA PRO A 45 19.50 11.45 -3.93
C PRO A 45 19.50 11.22 -2.41
N TYR A 46 20.53 11.61 -1.70
CA TYR A 46 20.62 11.42 -0.25
C TYR A 46 19.69 12.36 0.49
N THR A 47 19.56 13.61 0.02
CA THR A 47 18.56 14.56 0.50
C THR A 47 17.15 13.99 0.35
N LYS A 48 16.84 13.35 -0.80
CA LYS A 48 15.53 12.72 -0.99
C LYS A 48 15.27 11.61 0.02
N LEU A 49 16.26 10.75 0.27
CA LEU A 49 16.13 9.66 1.25
C LEU A 49 15.93 10.20 2.66
N LYS A 50 16.67 11.25 3.04
CA LYS A 50 16.49 11.93 4.32
C LYS A 50 15.05 12.46 4.47
N LEU A 51 14.52 13.16 3.48
CA LEU A 51 13.16 13.71 3.50
C LEU A 51 12.08 12.60 3.56
N ILE A 52 12.29 11.47 2.89
CA ILE A 52 11.40 10.31 2.98
C ILE A 52 11.37 9.78 4.41
N PHE A 53 12.54 9.60 5.03
CA PHE A 53 12.64 9.15 6.42
C PHE A 53 11.92 10.11 7.37
N GLU A 54 12.28 11.39 7.32
CA GLU A 54 11.72 12.43 8.19
C GLU A 54 10.20 12.54 8.04
N ARG A 55 9.68 12.51 6.79
CA ARG A 55 8.24 12.57 6.55
C ARG A 55 7.51 11.33 7.06
N THR A 56 8.10 10.16 6.89
CA THR A 56 7.51 8.91 7.39
C THR A 56 7.45 8.91 8.91
N ILE A 57 8.54 9.31 9.58
CA ILE A 57 8.58 9.47 11.05
C ILE A 57 7.55 10.48 11.53
N GLU A 58 7.45 11.66 10.89
CA GLU A 58 6.47 12.68 11.23
C GLU A 58 5.03 12.14 11.20
N LEU A 59 4.68 11.40 10.15
CA LEU A 59 3.36 10.78 10.04
C LEU A 59 3.12 9.73 11.13
N ILE A 60 4.13 8.91 11.41
CA ILE A 60 4.05 7.88 12.46
C ILE A 60 3.89 8.54 13.84
N ASP A 61 4.73 9.51 14.16
CA ASP A 61 4.71 10.17 15.47
C ASP A 61 3.46 11.06 15.66
N THR A 62 2.80 11.48 14.58
CA THR A 62 1.57 12.28 14.63
C THR A 62 0.31 11.42 14.76
N TYR A 63 0.23 10.32 14.00
CA TYR A 63 -1.00 9.53 13.89
C TYR A 63 -0.94 8.20 14.61
N HIS A 64 0.23 7.77 15.07
CA HIS A 64 0.46 6.50 15.78
C HIS A 64 -0.19 5.30 15.07
N PRO A 65 0.16 5.06 13.80
CA PRO A 65 -0.43 3.94 13.07
C PRO A 65 -0.01 2.60 13.70
N ASP A 66 -0.97 1.67 13.74
CA ASP A 66 -0.74 0.31 14.24
C ASP A 66 -0.06 -0.57 13.20
N GLU A 67 -0.25 -0.25 11.92
CA GLU A 67 0.24 -1.05 10.79
C GLU A 67 0.61 -0.15 9.60
N ILE A 68 1.62 -0.60 8.83
CA ILE A 68 2.02 0.05 7.59
C ILE A 68 1.76 -0.90 6.41
N ALA A 69 1.06 -0.40 5.41
CA ALA A 69 0.89 -1.04 4.10
C ALA A 69 1.73 -0.30 3.07
N ILE A 70 2.64 -0.98 2.40
CA ILE A 70 3.53 -0.35 1.43
C ILE A 70 3.43 -1.03 0.06
N GLU A 71 3.38 -0.22 -1.02
CA GLU A 71 3.42 -0.76 -2.37
C GLU A 71 4.82 -1.30 -2.67
N ALA A 72 4.88 -2.55 -3.15
CA ALA A 72 6.13 -3.17 -3.57
C ALA A 72 6.56 -2.63 -4.93
N PRO A 73 7.87 -2.38 -5.15
CA PRO A 73 8.39 -1.95 -6.44
C PRO A 73 8.05 -2.95 -7.54
N PHE A 74 7.57 -2.45 -8.66
CA PHE A 74 7.31 -3.30 -9.83
C PHE A 74 8.60 -3.52 -10.62
N PHE A 75 8.81 -4.74 -11.09
CA PHE A 75 9.94 -5.08 -11.96
C PHE A 75 9.81 -4.39 -13.31
N GLY A 76 10.52 -3.29 -13.48
CA GLY A 76 10.59 -2.54 -14.73
C GLY A 76 11.84 -2.89 -15.56
N LYS A 77 11.87 -2.45 -16.81
CA LYS A 77 13.04 -2.65 -17.69
C LYS A 77 14.25 -1.81 -17.28
N ASN A 78 14.06 -0.73 -16.51
CA ASN A 78 15.12 0.17 -16.08
C ASN A 78 15.60 -0.18 -14.67
N VAL A 79 16.71 -0.92 -14.61
CA VAL A 79 17.34 -1.37 -13.36
C VAL A 79 17.72 -0.20 -12.44
N GLN A 80 18.23 0.93 -13.00
CA GLN A 80 18.62 2.08 -12.21
C GLN A 80 17.42 2.74 -11.50
N SER A 81 16.28 2.82 -12.19
CA SER A 81 15.06 3.33 -11.60
C SER A 81 14.55 2.40 -10.49
N MET A 82 14.64 1.10 -10.69
CA MET A 82 14.26 0.11 -9.68
C MET A 82 15.13 0.18 -8.43
N LEU A 83 16.45 0.32 -8.59
CA LEU A 83 17.37 0.48 -7.46
C LEU A 83 17.08 1.76 -6.66
N LYS A 84 16.77 2.87 -7.33
CA LYS A 84 16.37 4.11 -6.69
C LYS A 84 15.06 3.96 -5.91
N LEU A 85 14.07 3.29 -6.52
CA LEU A 85 12.77 3.03 -5.91
C LEU A 85 12.89 2.11 -4.69
N GLY A 86 13.68 1.03 -4.80
CA GLY A 86 13.95 0.12 -3.68
C GLY A 86 14.65 0.81 -2.49
N ARG A 87 15.56 1.78 -2.77
CA ARG A 87 16.16 2.61 -1.70
C ARG A 87 15.10 3.48 -1.01
N ALA A 88 14.22 4.14 -1.77
CA ALA A 88 13.16 4.97 -1.23
C ALA A 88 12.20 4.16 -0.36
N GLN A 89 11.77 2.99 -0.85
CA GLN A 89 10.95 2.04 -0.10
C GLN A 89 11.66 1.58 1.18
N GLY A 90 12.91 1.12 1.09
CA GLY A 90 13.68 0.63 2.23
C GLY A 90 13.84 1.67 3.34
N VAL A 91 13.99 2.95 2.98
CA VAL A 91 14.06 4.04 3.95
C VAL A 91 12.72 4.27 4.64
N ALA A 92 11.59 4.22 3.92
CA ALA A 92 10.27 4.29 4.54
C ALA A 92 9.99 3.10 5.47
N MET A 93 10.41 1.90 5.06
CA MET A 93 10.33 0.70 5.91
C MET A 93 11.20 0.84 7.16
N ALA A 94 12.42 1.33 7.02
CA ALA A 94 13.32 1.55 8.17
C ALA A 94 12.72 2.54 9.18
N ALA A 95 12.04 3.58 8.71
CA ALA A 95 11.31 4.51 9.57
C ALA A 95 10.21 3.80 10.36
N GLY A 96 9.37 2.98 9.70
CA GLY A 96 8.34 2.18 10.37
C GLY A 96 8.91 1.19 11.38
N LEU A 97 9.94 0.43 10.99
CA LEU A 97 10.61 -0.54 11.84
C LEU A 97 11.29 0.10 13.06
N SER A 98 11.82 1.32 12.93
CA SER A 98 12.39 2.07 14.05
C SER A 98 11.37 2.40 15.15
N ARG A 99 10.08 2.39 14.81
CA ARG A 99 8.94 2.55 15.72
C ARG A 99 8.23 1.23 16.03
N GLN A 100 8.82 0.10 15.63
CA GLN A 100 8.30 -1.25 15.86
C GLN A 100 6.93 -1.50 15.24
N ILE A 101 6.60 -0.78 14.16
CA ILE A 101 5.32 -0.94 13.46
C ILE A 101 5.44 -2.08 12.45
N PRO A 102 4.51 -3.05 12.44
CA PRO A 102 4.48 -4.12 11.45
C PRO A 102 4.21 -3.58 10.06
N ILE A 103 4.91 -4.14 9.06
CA ILE A 103 4.82 -3.71 7.65
C ILE A 103 4.35 -4.87 6.79
N THR A 104 3.42 -4.58 5.90
CA THR A 104 2.96 -5.52 4.86
C THR A 104 3.14 -4.93 3.48
N GLU A 105 3.79 -5.68 2.58
CA GLU A 105 4.00 -5.27 1.19
C GLU A 105 2.91 -5.80 0.26
N TYR A 106 2.48 -4.97 -0.67
CA TYR A 106 1.48 -5.32 -1.68
C TYR A 106 1.95 -5.00 -3.09
N LEU A 107 1.83 -5.98 -4.00
CA LEU A 107 2.08 -5.73 -5.42
C LEU A 107 1.04 -4.75 -5.99
N PRO A 108 1.39 -3.86 -6.95
CA PRO A 108 0.49 -2.90 -7.57
C PRO A 108 -0.80 -3.54 -8.11
N LYS A 109 -0.70 -4.70 -8.75
CA LYS A 109 -1.86 -5.45 -9.25
C LYS A 109 -2.78 -5.95 -8.13
N LYS A 110 -2.22 -6.32 -6.97
CA LYS A 110 -3.00 -6.76 -5.81
C LYS A 110 -3.78 -5.59 -5.20
N ILE A 111 -3.15 -4.41 -5.12
CA ILE A 111 -3.81 -3.18 -4.66
C ILE A 111 -4.99 -2.85 -5.57
N LYS A 112 -4.78 -2.78 -6.88
CA LYS A 112 -5.83 -2.50 -7.87
C LYS A 112 -6.96 -3.52 -7.81
N MET A 113 -6.63 -4.81 -7.73
CA MET A 113 -7.60 -5.90 -7.62
C MET A 113 -8.44 -5.80 -6.34
N ALA A 114 -7.84 -5.47 -5.21
CA ALA A 114 -8.54 -5.35 -3.94
C ALA A 114 -9.58 -4.22 -3.94
N ILE A 115 -9.27 -3.11 -4.62
CA ILE A 115 -10.12 -1.91 -4.64
C ILE A 115 -11.17 -1.97 -5.74
N THR A 116 -10.81 -2.39 -6.95
CA THR A 116 -11.67 -2.27 -8.14
C THR A 116 -12.18 -3.62 -8.65
N GLY A 117 -11.68 -4.75 -8.15
CA GLY A 117 -11.91 -6.07 -8.73
C GLY A 117 -11.14 -6.32 -10.03
N ASN A 118 -10.31 -5.36 -10.50
CA ASN A 118 -9.53 -5.45 -11.74
C ASN A 118 -8.08 -5.03 -11.51
N GLY A 119 -7.13 -5.96 -11.58
CA GLY A 119 -5.70 -5.69 -11.40
C GLY A 119 -5.06 -4.81 -12.49
N ASN A 120 -5.76 -4.56 -13.60
CA ASN A 120 -5.33 -3.67 -14.68
C ASN A 120 -6.10 -2.34 -14.69
N ALA A 121 -6.82 -2.02 -13.61
CA ALA A 121 -7.55 -0.76 -13.50
C ALA A 121 -6.62 0.45 -13.67
N SER A 122 -7.15 1.52 -14.27
CA SER A 122 -6.44 2.79 -14.39
C SER A 122 -6.36 3.48 -13.01
N LYS A 123 -5.45 4.44 -12.87
CA LYS A 123 -5.30 5.26 -11.67
C LYS A 123 -6.59 6.01 -11.32
N GLU A 124 -7.27 6.53 -12.34
CA GLU A 124 -8.55 7.24 -12.20
C GLU A 124 -9.66 6.31 -11.71
N GLN A 125 -9.70 5.07 -12.17
CA GLN A 125 -10.66 4.07 -11.70
C GLN A 125 -10.45 3.73 -10.22
N VAL A 126 -9.19 3.55 -9.81
CA VAL A 126 -8.83 3.34 -8.40
C VAL A 126 -9.25 4.54 -7.55
N ALA A 127 -8.89 5.76 -7.97
CA ALA A 127 -9.23 6.99 -7.24
C ALA A 127 -10.74 7.18 -7.07
N ARG A 128 -11.53 6.95 -8.13
CA ARG A 128 -13.01 7.03 -8.06
C ARG A 128 -13.60 5.97 -7.12
N MET A 129 -13.04 4.76 -7.11
CA MET A 129 -13.50 3.73 -6.20
C MET A 129 -13.17 4.09 -4.73
N LEU A 130 -11.97 4.61 -4.46
CA LEU A 130 -11.59 5.13 -3.14
C LEU A 130 -12.52 6.27 -2.70
N GLN A 131 -12.86 7.18 -3.61
CA GLN A 131 -13.81 8.25 -3.34
C GLN A 131 -15.17 7.69 -2.89
N SER A 132 -15.68 6.70 -3.59
CA SER A 132 -16.96 6.06 -3.26
C SER A 132 -16.92 5.33 -1.93
N VAL A 133 -15.89 4.51 -1.71
CA VAL A 133 -15.77 3.63 -0.52
C VAL A 133 -15.53 4.42 0.76
N LEU A 134 -14.75 5.50 0.67
CA LEU A 134 -14.40 6.36 1.81
C LEU A 134 -15.27 7.61 1.93
N GLY A 135 -16.21 7.83 1.01
CA GLY A 135 -17.10 9.00 1.01
C GLY A 135 -16.35 10.33 0.83
N LEU A 136 -15.27 10.35 0.03
CA LEU A 136 -14.48 11.57 -0.16
C LEU A 136 -15.28 12.61 -0.96
N LYS A 137 -15.35 13.84 -0.46
CA LYS A 137 -16.09 14.92 -1.14
C LYS A 137 -15.51 15.27 -2.51
N THR A 138 -14.18 15.32 -2.61
CA THR A 138 -13.44 15.65 -3.84
C THR A 138 -12.22 14.76 -3.98
N LEU A 139 -11.80 14.53 -5.23
CA LEU A 139 -10.51 13.92 -5.52
C LEU A 139 -9.43 15.00 -5.64
N PRO A 140 -8.17 14.71 -5.26
CA PRO A 140 -7.07 15.63 -5.47
C PRO A 140 -6.80 15.81 -6.96
N LYS A 141 -6.24 16.96 -7.35
CA LYS A 141 -5.81 17.20 -8.73
C LYS A 141 -4.72 16.24 -9.19
N ASN A 142 -3.80 15.93 -8.29
CA ASN A 142 -2.76 14.92 -8.51
C ASN A 142 -3.18 13.62 -7.82
N LEU A 143 -3.32 12.54 -8.59
CA LEU A 143 -3.77 11.25 -8.08
C LEU A 143 -2.64 10.46 -7.37
N ASP A 144 -1.39 10.94 -7.38
CA ASP A 144 -0.28 10.24 -6.69
C ASP A 144 -0.51 10.15 -5.18
N SER A 145 -1.21 11.13 -4.59
CA SER A 145 -1.62 11.04 -3.19
C SER A 145 -2.63 9.92 -2.91
N THR A 146 -3.39 9.49 -3.92
CA THR A 146 -4.38 8.40 -3.76
C THR A 146 -3.73 7.02 -3.75
N ASP A 147 -2.50 6.87 -4.26
CA ASP A 147 -1.84 5.55 -4.34
C ASP A 147 -1.43 5.06 -2.95
N GLY A 148 -0.92 5.92 -2.08
CA GLY A 148 -0.69 5.58 -0.68
C GLY A 148 -1.99 5.21 0.05
N LEU A 149 -3.07 5.96 -0.18
CA LEU A 149 -4.39 5.63 0.38
C LEU A 149 -4.91 4.27 -0.13
N ALA A 150 -4.64 3.94 -1.40
CA ALA A 150 -4.98 2.66 -2.00
C ALA A 150 -4.27 1.48 -1.30
N ALA A 151 -3.00 1.66 -0.90
CA ALA A 151 -2.27 0.65 -0.14
C ALA A 151 -2.91 0.39 1.22
N ALA A 152 -3.31 1.45 1.95
CA ALA A 152 -4.00 1.30 3.24
C ALA A 152 -5.34 0.58 3.11
N VAL A 153 -6.17 0.95 2.12
CA VAL A 153 -7.48 0.30 1.85
C VAL A 153 -7.29 -1.14 1.40
N CYS A 154 -6.29 -1.42 0.57
CA CYS A 154 -5.93 -2.79 0.20
C CYS A 154 -5.60 -3.64 1.42
N HIS A 155 -4.85 -3.09 2.37
CA HIS A 155 -4.49 -3.77 3.61
C HIS A 155 -5.75 -4.13 4.41
N PHE A 156 -6.64 -3.19 4.64
CA PHE A 156 -7.92 -3.42 5.31
C PHE A 156 -8.72 -4.57 4.66
N TYR A 157 -8.83 -4.60 3.32
CA TYR A 157 -9.58 -5.67 2.63
C TYR A 157 -8.90 -7.04 2.69
N ASN A 158 -7.60 -7.10 2.94
CA ASN A 158 -6.85 -8.35 3.07
C ASN A 158 -6.71 -8.83 4.52
N GLU A 159 -7.03 -7.99 5.51
CA GLU A 159 -7.07 -8.41 6.88
C GLU A 159 -8.16 -9.46 7.12
N GLY A 160 -7.82 -10.47 7.91
CA GLY A 160 -8.70 -11.62 8.14
C GLY A 160 -8.80 -12.61 6.97
N ARG A 161 -8.27 -12.25 5.80
CA ARG A 161 -7.91 -13.25 4.80
C ARG A 161 -6.55 -13.81 5.19
N VAL A 162 -6.53 -14.73 6.17
CA VAL A 162 -5.42 -15.67 6.27
C VAL A 162 -5.26 -16.18 4.85
N GLU A 163 -4.14 -15.86 4.19
CA GLU A 163 -3.74 -16.63 3.03
C GLU A 163 -3.60 -18.07 3.52
N VAL A 164 -4.68 -18.81 3.48
CA VAL A 164 -4.62 -20.26 3.46
C VAL A 164 -4.05 -20.57 2.07
N GLY A 165 -2.83 -20.09 1.89
CA GLY A 165 -2.02 -20.39 0.74
C GLY A 165 -1.55 -21.82 0.84
N LYS A 166 -2.45 -22.71 0.45
CA LYS A 166 -2.00 -23.94 -0.15
C LYS A 166 -1.39 -23.54 -1.49
N SER A 167 -0.13 -23.12 -1.44
CA SER A 167 0.69 -22.96 -2.64
C SER A 167 0.82 -24.35 -3.24
N TYR A 168 -0.02 -24.61 -4.23
CA TYR A 168 0.10 -25.84 -5.01
C TYR A 168 1.26 -25.65 -5.99
N THR A 169 2.27 -26.52 -5.89
CA THR A 169 3.43 -26.54 -6.81
C THR A 169 3.07 -27.11 -8.20
N GLY A 170 1.80 -27.01 -8.61
CA GLY A 170 1.28 -27.44 -9.90
C GLY A 170 -0.08 -28.10 -9.81
N TRP A 171 -0.69 -28.35 -11.00
CA TRP A 171 -2.01 -28.96 -11.11
C TRP A 171 -2.12 -30.33 -10.45
N SER A 172 -1.09 -31.18 -10.55
CA SER A 172 -1.03 -32.48 -9.91
C SER A 172 -1.12 -32.41 -8.38
N ALA A 173 -0.47 -31.42 -7.75
CA ALA A 173 -0.54 -31.20 -6.32
C ALA A 173 -1.93 -30.69 -5.91
N PHE A 174 -2.56 -29.82 -6.71
CA PHE A 174 -3.93 -29.36 -6.52
C PHE A 174 -4.92 -30.54 -6.54
N VAL A 175 -4.87 -31.38 -7.58
CA VAL A 175 -5.75 -32.56 -7.76
C VAL A 175 -5.59 -33.52 -6.58
N LYS A 176 -4.36 -33.84 -6.17
CA LYS A 176 -4.06 -34.74 -5.07
C LYS A 176 -4.68 -34.29 -3.74
N GLN A 177 -4.66 -32.98 -3.46
CA GLN A 177 -5.22 -32.41 -2.23
C GLN A 177 -6.72 -32.10 -2.32
N ASN A 178 -7.29 -32.09 -3.51
CA ASN A 178 -8.70 -31.80 -3.76
C ASN A 178 -9.39 -32.91 -4.54
N SER A 179 -8.99 -34.17 -4.33
CA SER A 179 -9.48 -35.34 -5.05
C SER A 179 -11.02 -35.50 -5.05
N GLN A 180 -11.69 -35.03 -4.00
CA GLN A 180 -13.14 -35.00 -3.90
C GLN A 180 -13.83 -33.91 -4.73
N ARG A 181 -13.09 -32.88 -5.18
CA ARG A 181 -13.62 -31.76 -5.98
C ARG A 181 -13.37 -31.91 -7.47
N VAL A 182 -12.48 -32.82 -7.86
CA VAL A 182 -12.11 -33.06 -9.25
C VAL A 182 -12.86 -34.34 -9.67
N LYS A 183 -14.00 -34.17 -10.34
CA LYS A 183 -14.69 -35.32 -10.99
C LYS A 183 -13.79 -35.84 -12.10
N LYS A 184 -13.65 -37.20 -12.17
CA LYS A 184 -13.06 -37.89 -13.32
C LYS A 184 -13.86 -37.63 -14.57
#